data_9c094e4936fefb7e76e3c96042490997
#
_entry.id   9c094e4936fefb7e76e3c96042490997
#
_cell.length_a   1.000
_cell.length_b   1.000
_cell.length_c   1.000
_cell.angle_alpha   90.00
_cell.angle_beta   90.00
_cell.angle_gamma   90.00
#
_symmetry.space_group_name_H-M   'P 1'
#
loop_
_entity.id
_entity.type
_entity.pdbx_description
1 polymer ?
#
loop_
_entity_poly.entity_id
_entity_poly.type
_entity_poly.pdbx_seq_one_letter_code
_entity_poly.pdbx_strand_id
1 'polypeptide(L)'
;MEQGTFNTYYAPVGFTLIDGNLQINQAEAPTIQRIFTEYLSGNNSREIAAALNKDKALGRYWRREAIDYILQNERYAGNALLQKRYTTDSFPRKKKRNRGEREMYFVAGSNEAIISQEMFDQAQQLRKTRKREPTPLHDTISKQIRCSCGARVRAKKINQKWYWCCCNHEEKHECQITPIPEIQVQESFCRLYYKL
;
A
#
# COMPACT_ATOMS: atom_id res chain seq x y z
N MET A 1 11.74 -25.54 7.29
CA MET A 1 11.43 -24.08 7.29
C MET A 1 11.71 -23.39 8.62
N GLU A 2 12.10 -24.10 9.63
CA GLU A 2 12.33 -23.57 10.99
C GLU A 2 13.65 -22.79 11.18
N GLN A 3 14.55 -22.85 10.22
CA GLN A 3 15.89 -22.23 10.33
C GLN A 3 16.05 -20.89 9.61
N GLY A 4 14.96 -20.24 9.20
CA GLY A 4 15.00 -18.89 8.63
C GLY A 4 15.67 -18.74 7.26
N THR A 5 16.05 -19.84 6.61
CA THR A 5 16.69 -19.84 5.29
C THR A 5 15.78 -19.22 4.22
N PHE A 6 16.39 -18.37 3.42
CA PHE A 6 15.69 -17.61 2.38
C PHE A 6 15.53 -18.46 1.11
N ASN A 7 14.32 -18.96 0.87
CA ASN A 7 13.99 -19.86 -0.24
C ASN A 7 13.51 -19.08 -1.48
N THR A 8 14.18 -18.00 -1.87
CA THR A 8 13.89 -17.29 -3.14
C THR A 8 15.18 -17.00 -3.88
N TYR A 9 15.08 -16.94 -5.20
CA TYR A 9 16.21 -16.64 -6.08
C TYR A 9 16.59 -15.14 -6.09
N TYR A 10 15.83 -14.26 -5.45
CA TYR A 10 16.03 -12.82 -5.48
C TYR A 10 16.10 -12.25 -4.06
N ALA A 11 17.20 -11.55 -3.77
CA ALA A 11 17.33 -10.77 -2.55
C ALA A 11 16.47 -9.48 -2.61
N PRO A 12 15.92 -9.00 -1.49
CA PRO A 12 15.38 -7.65 -1.40
C PRO A 12 16.49 -6.61 -1.65
N VAL A 13 16.12 -5.44 -2.20
CA VAL A 13 17.07 -4.32 -2.35
C VAL A 13 17.75 -4.02 -1.02
N GLY A 14 19.04 -3.77 -1.03
CA GLY A 14 19.86 -3.60 0.17
C GLY A 14 20.54 -4.89 0.65
N PHE A 15 20.19 -6.03 0.04
CA PHE A 15 20.81 -7.32 0.35
C PHE A 15 21.31 -8.04 -0.90
N THR A 16 22.31 -8.89 -0.70
CA THR A 16 22.77 -9.89 -1.65
C THR A 16 22.50 -11.27 -1.07
N LEU A 17 22.10 -12.22 -1.91
CA LEU A 17 21.88 -13.61 -1.49
C LEU A 17 23.16 -14.42 -1.73
N ILE A 18 23.77 -14.92 -0.66
CA ILE A 18 24.96 -15.76 -0.69
C ILE A 18 24.65 -17.04 0.10
N ASP A 19 24.75 -18.19 -0.54
CA ASP A 19 24.50 -19.50 0.07
C ASP A 19 23.16 -19.60 0.85
N GLY A 20 22.10 -18.98 0.29
CA GLY A 20 20.78 -18.96 0.94
C GLY A 20 20.63 -17.96 2.08
N ASN A 21 21.69 -17.20 2.43
CA ASN A 21 21.68 -16.18 3.47
C ASN A 21 21.68 -14.78 2.87
N LEU A 22 20.95 -13.86 3.53
CA LEU A 22 20.97 -12.45 3.15
C LEU A 22 22.15 -11.75 3.80
N GLN A 23 23.02 -11.19 2.97
CA GLN A 23 24.13 -10.32 3.41
C GLN A 23 23.85 -8.89 2.99
N ILE A 24 24.28 -7.90 3.77
CA ILE A 24 24.09 -6.49 3.47
C ILE A 24 24.88 -6.12 2.21
N ASN A 25 24.21 -5.53 1.23
CA ASN A 25 24.83 -4.88 0.10
C ASN A 25 25.21 -3.45 0.49
N GLN A 26 26.49 -3.20 0.74
CA GLN A 26 27.00 -1.90 1.20
C GLN A 26 26.70 -0.75 0.24
N ALA A 27 26.56 -1.02 -1.05
CA ALA A 27 26.23 0.02 -2.05
C ALA A 27 24.74 0.42 -1.99
N GLU A 28 23.86 -0.50 -1.59
CA GLU A 28 22.41 -0.29 -1.58
C GLU A 28 21.87 0.07 -0.19
N ALA A 29 22.50 -0.41 0.88
CA ALA A 29 22.06 -0.22 2.26
C ALA A 29 21.83 1.25 2.65
N PRO A 30 22.66 2.22 2.26
CA PRO A 30 22.42 3.63 2.56
C PRO A 30 21.10 4.16 1.96
N THR A 31 20.69 3.65 0.81
CA THR A 31 19.40 4.02 0.19
C THR A 31 18.23 3.52 1.03
N ILE A 32 18.34 2.32 1.60
CA ILE A 32 17.32 1.76 2.50
C ILE A 32 17.22 2.60 3.78
N GLN A 33 18.36 2.91 4.42
CA GLN A 33 18.39 3.77 5.60
C GLN A 33 17.76 5.14 5.32
N ARG A 34 18.07 5.74 4.18
CA ARG A 34 17.48 7.00 3.72
C ARG A 34 15.95 6.91 3.60
N ILE A 35 15.41 5.84 3.01
CA ILE A 35 13.96 5.62 2.88
C ILE A 35 13.27 5.65 4.25
N PHE A 36 13.81 4.95 5.23
CA PHE A 36 13.23 4.93 6.58
C PHE A 36 13.36 6.28 7.29
N THR A 37 14.52 6.94 7.17
CA THR A 37 14.75 8.26 7.75
C THR A 37 13.80 9.31 7.17
N GLU A 38 13.68 9.39 5.85
CA GLU A 38 12.76 10.32 5.18
C GLU A 38 11.30 10.03 5.53
N TYR A 39 10.93 8.75 5.67
CA TYR A 39 9.59 8.37 6.08
C TYR A 39 9.26 8.82 7.51
N LEU A 40 10.17 8.65 8.44
CA LEU A 40 10.04 9.10 9.84
C LEU A 40 10.07 10.63 9.96
N SER A 41 10.76 11.32 9.07
CA SER A 41 10.76 12.79 8.98
C SER A 41 9.45 13.38 8.45
N GLY A 42 8.48 12.54 8.05
CA GLY A 42 7.17 13.02 7.65
C GLY A 42 6.82 12.81 6.18
N ASN A 43 7.79 12.53 5.31
CA ASN A 43 7.54 12.32 3.88
C ASN A 43 6.66 11.09 3.64
N ASN A 44 5.83 11.15 2.61
CA ASN A 44 5.05 10.00 2.19
C ASN A 44 5.80 9.17 1.13
N SER A 45 5.35 7.92 0.89
CA SER A 45 6.03 6.99 -0.03
C SER A 45 6.13 7.51 -1.48
N ARG A 46 5.24 8.42 -1.91
CA ARG A 46 5.28 9.04 -3.24
C ARG A 46 6.38 10.11 -3.31
N GLU A 47 6.51 10.92 -2.28
CA GLU A 47 7.55 11.96 -2.17
C GLU A 47 8.94 11.33 -2.11
N ILE A 48 9.10 10.29 -1.29
CA ILE A 48 10.36 9.52 -1.21
C ILE A 48 10.72 8.91 -2.58
N ALA A 49 9.77 8.28 -3.26
CA ALA A 49 10.00 7.73 -4.59
C ALA A 49 10.40 8.82 -5.60
N ALA A 50 9.77 9.99 -5.55
CA ALA A 50 10.11 11.13 -6.41
C ALA A 50 11.52 11.66 -6.14
N ALA A 51 11.92 11.78 -4.86
CA ALA A 51 13.26 12.20 -4.47
C ALA A 51 14.33 11.21 -4.95
N LEU A 52 14.13 9.91 -4.74
CA LEU A 52 15.06 8.87 -5.22
C LEU A 52 15.18 8.83 -6.74
N ASN A 53 14.09 9.08 -7.48
CA ASN A 53 14.10 9.16 -8.94
C ASN A 53 14.86 10.41 -9.44
N LYS A 54 14.67 11.54 -8.76
CA LYS A 54 15.41 12.78 -9.07
C LYS A 54 16.92 12.56 -8.92
N ASP A 55 17.32 11.87 -7.86
CA ASP A 55 18.73 11.58 -7.57
C ASP A 55 19.25 10.37 -8.36
N LYS A 56 18.43 9.73 -9.19
CA LYS A 56 18.76 8.49 -9.93
C LYS A 56 19.35 7.39 -9.01
N ALA A 57 18.84 7.30 -7.78
CA ALA A 57 19.35 6.40 -6.77
C ALA A 57 19.36 4.94 -7.26
N LEU A 58 20.51 4.28 -7.16
CA LEU A 58 20.79 2.92 -7.61
C LEU A 58 20.52 2.67 -9.12
N GLY A 59 20.46 3.70 -9.94
CA GLY A 59 20.25 3.60 -11.39
C GLY A 59 18.91 2.96 -11.80
N ARG A 60 17.92 2.90 -10.89
CA ARG A 60 16.61 2.27 -11.11
C ARG A 60 15.47 3.26 -10.92
N TYR A 61 14.32 2.94 -11.51
CA TYR A 61 13.11 3.71 -11.29
C TYR A 61 12.37 3.22 -10.03
N TRP A 62 12.08 4.16 -9.14
CA TRP A 62 11.37 3.93 -7.88
C TRP A 62 9.89 4.23 -8.02
N ARG A 63 9.05 3.27 -7.65
CA ARG A 63 7.60 3.43 -7.56
C ARG A 63 7.19 3.51 -6.10
N ARG A 64 6.08 4.18 -5.82
CA ARG A 64 5.48 4.24 -4.49
C ARG A 64 5.34 2.86 -3.85
N GLU A 65 4.85 1.87 -4.63
CA GLU A 65 4.62 0.51 -4.16
C GLU A 65 5.92 -0.18 -3.71
N ALA A 66 7.04 0.14 -4.34
CA ALA A 66 8.34 -0.36 -3.93
C ALA A 66 8.75 0.18 -2.56
N ILE A 67 8.54 1.49 -2.32
CA ILE A 67 8.79 2.10 -1.01
C ILE A 67 7.85 1.50 0.05
N ASP A 68 6.55 1.37 -0.26
CA ASP A 68 5.58 0.75 0.64
C ASP A 68 5.96 -0.71 0.98
N TYR A 69 6.54 -1.45 0.04
CA TYR A 69 7.04 -2.81 0.26
C TYR A 69 8.26 -2.82 1.18
N ILE A 70 9.23 -1.92 0.94
CA ILE A 70 10.44 -1.78 1.78
C ILE A 70 10.05 -1.46 3.21
N LEU A 71 9.20 -0.46 3.43
CA LEU A 71 8.74 -0.06 4.75
C LEU A 71 8.00 -1.16 5.52
N GLN A 72 7.49 -2.20 4.83
CA GLN A 72 6.76 -3.32 5.45
C GLN A 72 7.62 -4.56 5.70
N ASN A 73 8.82 -4.58 5.19
CA ASN A 73 9.63 -5.78 5.21
C ASN A 73 10.52 -5.81 6.46
N GLU A 74 10.16 -6.68 7.40
CA GLU A 74 10.86 -6.88 8.67
C GLU A 74 12.31 -7.36 8.51
N ARG A 75 12.71 -7.82 7.32
CA ARG A 75 14.08 -8.26 7.06
C ARG A 75 15.09 -7.13 7.16
N TYR A 76 14.65 -5.89 6.94
CA TYR A 76 15.53 -4.73 7.12
C TYR A 76 15.92 -4.50 8.58
N ALA A 77 15.10 -4.97 9.53
CA ALA A 77 15.41 -5.01 10.97
C ALA A 77 16.01 -6.36 11.42
N GLY A 78 16.46 -7.19 10.48
CA GLY A 78 17.12 -8.47 10.79
C GLY A 78 16.19 -9.63 11.12
N ASN A 79 14.88 -9.48 10.96
CA ASN A 79 13.89 -10.50 11.31
C ASN A 79 13.22 -11.12 10.09
N ALA A 80 12.57 -12.26 10.28
CA ALA A 80 11.78 -12.89 9.23
C ALA A 80 10.41 -13.31 9.74
N LEU A 81 9.36 -12.92 9.01
CA LEU A 81 8.02 -13.47 9.19
C LEU A 81 7.74 -14.47 8.07
N LEU A 82 7.67 -15.74 8.43
CA LEU A 82 7.46 -16.86 7.52
C LEU A 82 5.97 -17.18 7.37
N GLN A 83 5.61 -17.88 6.30
CA GLN A 83 4.23 -18.27 5.97
C GLN A 83 3.24 -17.10 5.78
N LYS A 84 3.72 -15.94 5.31
CA LYS A 84 2.85 -14.80 4.92
C LYS A 84 1.85 -15.16 3.81
N ARG A 85 2.10 -16.23 3.06
CA ARG A 85 1.24 -16.75 2.00
C ARG A 85 1.20 -18.26 2.04
N TYR A 86 0.06 -18.82 1.65
CA TYR A 86 -0.12 -20.27 1.49
C TYR A 86 -0.86 -20.59 0.20
N THR A 87 -0.72 -21.82 -0.25
CA THR A 87 -1.48 -22.35 -1.38
C THR A 87 -2.69 -23.11 -0.83
N THR A 88 -3.89 -22.86 -1.39
CA THR A 88 -5.12 -23.56 -0.97
C THR A 88 -5.02 -25.05 -1.29
N ASP A 89 -5.61 -25.88 -0.43
CA ASP A 89 -5.65 -27.33 -0.62
C ASP A 89 -6.71 -27.74 -1.66
N SER A 90 -7.74 -26.88 -1.89
CA SER A 90 -8.80 -27.09 -2.88
C SER A 90 -8.33 -26.80 -4.31
N PHE A 91 -8.84 -27.59 -5.27
CA PHE A 91 -8.62 -27.33 -6.69
C PHE A 91 -9.65 -26.31 -7.24
N PRO A 92 -9.23 -25.34 -8.08
CA PRO A 92 -7.87 -25.04 -8.49
C PRO A 92 -7.04 -24.39 -7.38
N ARG A 93 -5.81 -24.88 -7.20
CA ARG A 93 -4.89 -24.38 -6.17
C ARG A 93 -4.58 -22.90 -6.39
N LYS A 94 -4.85 -22.06 -5.38
CA LYS A 94 -4.64 -20.61 -5.42
C LYS A 94 -3.70 -20.18 -4.32
N LYS A 95 -2.73 -19.31 -4.65
CA LYS A 95 -1.84 -18.70 -3.67
C LYS A 95 -2.57 -17.54 -2.99
N LYS A 96 -2.83 -17.65 -1.67
CA LYS A 96 -3.51 -16.62 -0.86
C LYS A 96 -2.56 -16.01 0.16
N ARG A 97 -2.85 -14.77 0.56
CA ARG A 97 -2.19 -14.15 1.71
C ARG A 97 -2.73 -14.80 2.98
N ASN A 98 -1.83 -15.20 3.88
CA ASN A 98 -2.20 -15.70 5.21
C ASN A 98 -2.66 -14.50 6.06
N ARG A 99 -3.87 -14.58 6.58
CA ARG A 99 -4.48 -13.58 7.47
C ARG A 99 -4.75 -14.15 8.87
N GLY A 100 -4.11 -15.28 9.20
CA GLY A 100 -4.33 -16.05 10.40
C GLY A 100 -4.94 -17.44 10.16
N GLU A 101 -5.21 -17.80 8.87
CA GLU A 101 -5.75 -19.12 8.52
C GLU A 101 -4.73 -20.26 8.74
N ARG A 102 -3.45 -19.94 8.71
CA ARG A 102 -2.33 -20.85 9.01
C ARG A 102 -1.34 -20.16 9.94
N GLU A 103 -0.63 -20.92 10.74
CA GLU A 103 0.42 -20.39 11.62
C GLU A 103 1.47 -19.61 10.84
N MET A 104 1.88 -18.49 11.39
CA MET A 104 3.00 -17.69 10.90
C MET A 104 4.14 -17.76 11.92
N TYR A 105 5.35 -17.95 11.43
CA TYR A 105 6.52 -18.09 12.28
C TYR A 105 7.36 -16.82 12.22
N PHE A 106 7.60 -16.21 13.38
CA PHE A 106 8.51 -15.08 13.51
C PHE A 106 9.87 -15.59 13.95
N VAL A 107 10.91 -15.29 13.16
CA VAL A 107 12.30 -15.64 13.44
C VAL A 107 13.07 -14.34 13.65
N ALA A 108 13.49 -14.09 14.88
CA ALA A 108 14.35 -12.95 15.19
C ALA A 108 15.81 -13.26 14.80
N GLY A 109 16.54 -12.23 14.34
CA GLY A 109 17.95 -12.37 13.98
C GLY A 109 18.19 -13.31 12.78
N SER A 110 17.25 -13.40 11.86
CA SER A 110 17.37 -14.28 10.68
C SER A 110 18.40 -13.81 9.64
N ASN A 111 18.80 -12.54 9.70
CA ASN A 111 19.81 -11.92 8.85
C ASN A 111 20.36 -10.65 9.53
N GLU A 112 21.45 -10.13 9.00
CA GLU A 112 22.03 -8.86 9.48
C GLU A 112 21.05 -7.70 9.20
N ALA A 113 20.92 -6.77 10.16
CA ALA A 113 19.98 -5.66 10.11
C ALA A 113 20.60 -4.43 9.41
N ILE A 114 19.87 -3.82 8.47
CA ILE A 114 20.26 -2.55 7.85
C ILE A 114 19.80 -1.35 8.69
N ILE A 115 18.69 -1.50 9.41
CA ILE A 115 18.11 -0.49 10.31
C ILE A 115 17.86 -1.10 11.69
N SER A 116 17.78 -0.26 12.71
CA SER A 116 17.44 -0.73 14.06
C SER A 116 15.97 -1.19 14.15
N GLN A 117 15.68 -2.07 15.12
CA GLN A 117 14.32 -2.51 15.40
C GLN A 117 13.41 -1.34 15.78
N GLU A 118 13.93 -0.39 16.57
CA GLU A 118 13.19 0.79 16.99
C GLU A 118 12.76 1.65 15.79
N MET A 119 13.67 1.85 14.82
CA MET A 119 13.37 2.60 13.60
C MET A 119 12.27 1.90 12.78
N PHE A 120 12.33 0.57 12.68
CA PHE A 120 11.30 -0.21 12.01
C PHE A 120 9.95 -0.08 12.71
N ASP A 121 9.91 -0.22 14.04
CA ASP A 121 8.69 -0.17 14.84
C ASP A 121 8.04 1.22 14.79
N GLN A 122 8.83 2.30 14.86
CA GLN A 122 8.36 3.67 14.66
C GLN A 122 7.73 3.84 13.27
N ALA A 123 8.37 3.31 12.23
CA ALA A 123 7.82 3.34 10.88
C ALA A 123 6.49 2.57 10.78
N GLN A 124 6.36 1.39 11.46
CA GLN A 124 5.09 0.65 11.50
C GLN A 124 3.99 1.42 12.26
N GLN A 125 4.32 2.06 13.38
CA GLN A 125 3.36 2.90 14.12
C GLN A 125 2.87 4.06 13.25
N LEU A 126 3.80 4.80 12.63
CA LEU A 126 3.47 5.90 11.73
C LEU A 126 2.61 5.43 10.54
N ARG A 127 2.87 4.23 10.01
CA ARG A 127 2.05 3.62 8.96
C ARG A 127 0.64 3.26 9.46
N LYS A 128 0.49 2.83 10.70
CA LYS A 128 -0.83 2.54 11.31
C LYS A 128 -1.63 3.83 11.50
N THR A 129 -1.01 4.90 11.97
CA THR A 129 -1.66 6.21 12.16
C THR A 129 -2.00 6.89 10.83
N ARG A 130 -1.10 6.78 9.83
CA ARG A 130 -1.34 7.25 8.45
C ARG A 130 -2.29 6.33 7.65
N LYS A 131 -2.65 5.16 8.18
CA LYS A 131 -3.72 4.36 7.60
C LYS A 131 -5.00 5.16 7.68
N ARG A 132 -5.31 5.76 6.52
CA ARG A 132 -6.57 6.32 6.06
C ARG A 132 -7.53 6.65 7.19
N GLU A 133 -7.85 7.91 7.31
CA GLU A 133 -9.19 8.27 7.71
C GLU A 133 -10.17 7.28 7.05
N PRO A 134 -11.17 6.80 7.77
CA PRO A 134 -12.13 5.86 7.21
C PRO A 134 -12.55 6.39 5.84
N THR A 135 -12.49 5.54 4.85
CA THR A 135 -12.83 5.87 3.46
C THR A 135 -14.16 6.63 3.51
N PRO A 136 -14.21 7.88 3.07
CA PRO A 136 -15.44 8.64 3.17
C PRO A 136 -16.60 7.82 2.61
N LEU A 137 -17.79 7.99 3.18
CA LEU A 137 -19.00 7.23 2.86
C LEU A 137 -19.24 7.06 1.35
N HIS A 138 -18.77 8.05 0.57
CA HIS A 138 -18.86 8.06 -0.89
C HIS A 138 -18.12 6.91 -1.60
N ASP A 139 -17.05 6.34 -1.06
CA ASP A 139 -16.38 5.20 -1.72
C ASP A 139 -17.19 3.90 -1.60
N THR A 140 -17.97 3.78 -0.54
CA THR A 140 -18.88 2.63 -0.36
C THR A 140 -20.12 2.78 -1.24
N ILE A 141 -20.69 3.98 -1.29
CA ILE A 141 -21.91 4.30 -2.05
C ILE A 141 -21.63 4.37 -3.56
N SER A 142 -20.45 4.85 -3.98
CA SER A 142 -20.08 5.00 -5.41
C SER A 142 -20.14 3.69 -6.19
N LYS A 143 -20.00 2.54 -5.51
CA LYS A 143 -20.14 1.22 -6.14
C LYS A 143 -21.60 0.86 -6.48
N GLN A 144 -22.54 1.46 -5.78
CA GLN A 144 -23.98 1.16 -5.88
C GLN A 144 -24.73 2.19 -6.74
N ILE A 145 -24.23 3.42 -6.80
CA ILE A 145 -24.86 4.48 -7.60
C ILE A 145 -24.43 4.39 -9.07
N ARG A 146 -25.41 4.54 -9.96
CA ARG A 146 -25.21 4.66 -11.40
C ARG A 146 -25.80 5.96 -11.90
N CYS A 147 -25.15 6.54 -12.91
CA CYS A 147 -25.70 7.65 -13.65
C CYS A 147 -26.89 7.17 -14.51
N SER A 148 -27.80 8.05 -14.86
CA SER A 148 -28.90 7.76 -15.81
C SER A 148 -28.42 7.22 -17.16
N CYS A 149 -27.16 7.54 -17.56
CA CYS A 149 -26.54 6.96 -18.75
C CYS A 149 -25.94 5.55 -18.51
N GLY A 150 -26.15 4.92 -17.32
CA GLY A 150 -25.63 3.62 -16.93
C GLY A 150 -24.18 3.61 -16.43
N ALA A 151 -23.41 4.68 -16.63
CA ALA A 151 -22.01 4.74 -16.22
C ALA A 151 -21.84 4.81 -14.70
N ARG A 152 -20.64 4.45 -14.23
CA ARG A 152 -20.26 4.63 -12.83
C ARG A 152 -20.18 6.12 -12.48
N VAL A 153 -20.47 6.42 -11.22
CA VAL A 153 -20.31 7.75 -10.64
C VAL A 153 -19.15 7.68 -9.63
N ARG A 154 -18.28 8.69 -9.65
CA ARG A 154 -17.13 8.80 -8.73
C ARG A 154 -17.24 10.08 -7.93
N ALA A 155 -16.91 10.00 -6.64
CA ALA A 155 -16.73 11.20 -5.83
C ALA A 155 -15.37 11.83 -6.12
N LYS A 156 -15.35 13.15 -6.35
CA LYS A 156 -14.18 13.95 -6.67
C LYS A 156 -14.17 15.23 -5.86
N LYS A 157 -13.02 15.60 -5.33
CA LYS A 157 -12.87 16.86 -4.61
C LYS A 157 -12.51 17.98 -5.60
N ILE A 158 -13.36 18.98 -5.68
CA ILE A 158 -13.19 20.17 -6.53
C ILE A 158 -13.30 21.40 -5.62
N ASN A 159 -12.29 22.26 -5.60
CA ASN A 159 -12.25 23.46 -4.75
C ASN A 159 -12.65 23.20 -3.28
N GLN A 160 -12.00 22.19 -2.66
CA GLN A 160 -12.23 21.76 -1.28
C GLN A 160 -13.61 21.13 -0.99
N LYS A 161 -14.53 21.05 -1.96
CA LYS A 161 -15.85 20.45 -1.83
C LYS A 161 -15.92 19.13 -2.60
N TRP A 162 -16.75 18.19 -2.11
CA TRP A 162 -16.97 16.91 -2.77
C TRP A 162 -18.13 16.99 -3.77
N TYR A 163 -17.90 16.42 -4.94
CA TYR A 163 -18.86 16.31 -6.03
C TYR A 163 -18.92 14.88 -6.55
N TRP A 164 -20.08 14.50 -7.03
CA TRP A 164 -20.31 13.23 -7.69
C TRP A 164 -20.30 13.45 -9.20
N CYS A 165 -19.34 12.81 -9.88
CA CYS A 165 -19.09 13.00 -11.32
C CYS A 165 -19.35 11.70 -12.08
N CYS A 166 -20.02 11.77 -13.20
CA CYS A 166 -20.23 10.66 -14.11
C CYS A 166 -18.95 10.35 -14.89
N CYS A 167 -18.51 9.08 -14.93
CA CYS A 167 -17.32 8.69 -15.69
C CYS A 167 -17.46 8.96 -17.20
N ASN A 168 -18.65 8.75 -17.80
CA ASN A 168 -18.87 9.05 -19.21
C ASN A 168 -18.86 10.56 -19.50
N HIS A 169 -19.23 11.40 -18.54
CA HIS A 169 -19.10 12.84 -18.67
C HIS A 169 -17.63 13.29 -18.66
N GLU A 170 -16.83 12.75 -17.71
CA GLU A 170 -15.43 13.16 -17.57
C GLU A 170 -14.51 12.56 -18.64
N GLU A 171 -14.72 11.29 -19.01
CA GLU A 171 -13.78 10.56 -19.87
C GLU A 171 -14.16 10.61 -21.36
N LYS A 172 -15.46 10.65 -21.68
CA LYS A 172 -15.95 10.54 -23.06
C LYS A 172 -16.78 11.71 -23.55
N HIS A 173 -17.20 12.61 -22.65
CA HIS A 173 -18.11 13.71 -22.92
C HIS A 173 -19.48 13.28 -23.52
N GLU A 174 -19.88 12.02 -23.32
CA GLU A 174 -21.12 11.43 -23.83
C GLU A 174 -22.34 11.68 -22.93
N CYS A 175 -22.11 12.12 -21.69
CA CYS A 175 -23.18 12.39 -20.73
C CYS A 175 -23.22 13.86 -20.35
N GLN A 176 -24.42 14.46 -20.38
CA GLN A 176 -24.62 15.88 -20.09
C GLN A 176 -24.81 16.21 -18.60
N ILE A 177 -24.78 15.22 -17.71
CA ILE A 177 -24.93 15.44 -16.25
C ILE A 177 -23.73 16.20 -15.72
N THR A 178 -24.02 17.38 -15.17
CA THR A 178 -23.00 18.17 -14.43
C THR A 178 -22.64 17.53 -13.10
N PRO A 179 -21.44 17.81 -12.54
CA PRO A 179 -21.05 17.34 -11.21
C PRO A 179 -22.08 17.71 -10.14
N ILE A 180 -22.56 16.75 -9.38
CA ILE A 180 -23.58 16.92 -8.33
C ILE A 180 -22.88 17.12 -6.99
N PRO A 181 -23.15 18.21 -6.25
CA PRO A 181 -22.59 18.40 -4.91
C PRO A 181 -22.98 17.26 -3.97
N GLU A 182 -22.04 16.79 -3.13
CA GLU A 182 -22.28 15.68 -2.19
C GLU A 182 -23.47 15.94 -1.26
N ILE A 183 -23.65 17.19 -0.83
CA ILE A 183 -24.76 17.56 0.05
C ILE A 183 -26.14 17.22 -0.58
N GLN A 184 -26.31 17.43 -1.87
CA GLN A 184 -27.56 17.10 -2.56
C GLN A 184 -27.81 15.58 -2.60
N VAL A 185 -26.75 14.80 -2.74
CA VAL A 185 -26.85 13.33 -2.70
C VAL A 185 -27.24 12.88 -1.32
N GLN A 186 -26.62 13.42 -0.27
CA GLN A 186 -26.96 13.12 1.12
C GLN A 186 -28.41 13.49 1.46
N GLU A 187 -28.86 14.67 1.08
CA GLU A 187 -30.26 15.11 1.27
C GLU A 187 -31.24 14.18 0.56
N SER A 188 -30.92 13.73 -0.65
CA SER A 188 -31.75 12.78 -1.39
C SER A 188 -31.87 11.43 -0.68
N PHE A 189 -30.77 10.92 -0.13
CA PHE A 189 -30.78 9.71 0.69
C PHE A 189 -31.62 9.88 1.96
N CYS A 190 -31.46 10.99 2.69
CA CYS A 190 -32.26 11.27 3.87
C CYS A 190 -33.75 11.31 3.53
N ARG A 191 -34.13 12.00 2.44
CA ARG A 191 -35.54 12.06 2.00
C ARG A 191 -36.11 10.69 1.63
N LEU A 192 -35.33 9.81 1.01
CA LEU A 192 -35.74 8.44 0.72
C LEU A 192 -35.92 7.61 2.00
N TYR A 193 -34.98 7.73 2.93
CA TYR A 193 -35.00 6.98 4.20
C TYR A 193 -36.21 7.38 5.09
N TYR A 194 -36.56 8.66 5.13
CA TYR A 194 -37.71 9.15 5.93
C TYR A 194 -39.07 8.99 5.23
N LYS A 195 -39.09 8.52 3.96
CA LYS A 195 -40.33 8.19 3.25
C LYS A 195 -40.67 6.69 3.30
N LEU A 196 -39.77 5.88 3.85
CA LEU A 196 -39.98 4.46 4.13
C LEU A 196 -40.43 4.26 5.58
#